data_8f42077cb1973eba508207cbd4876883
#
_entry.id   8f42077cb1973eba508207cbd4876883
#
_cell.length_a   1.000
_cell.length_b   1.000
_cell.length_c   1.000
_cell.angle_alpha   90.00
_cell.angle_beta   90.00
_cell.angle_gamma   90.00
#
_symmetry.space_group_name_H-M   'P 1'
#
loop_
_entity.id
_entity.type
_entity.pdbx_description
1 polymer ?
#
loop_
_entity_poly.entity_id
_entity_poly.type
_entity_poly.pdbx_seq_one_letter_code
_entity_poly.pdbx_strand_id
1 'polypeptide(L)'
;FDLRGWWKALFSPIGPLLALTFLVTGGLMIFYGILGLYALERFGYGTSEVGVIFTVLGLVSAVGQGLLVGPLTKRFGDATVIKAGFLLSAVTLLPVMLAGQYVPLLITIGVFSLANALLIPAITSLTSKRTTLNQGVTMGLSNSFVSLGRIFGPTLGGLVFDLYWGLPFVTASVFMLIGFLLSLRWIKEKHDIQPGAQSAST
;
A
#
# COMPACT_ATOMS: atom_id res chain seq x y z
N PHE A 1 -12.88 23.09 -7.50
CA PHE A 1 -13.00 21.60 -7.31
C PHE A 1 -13.86 21.05 -8.43
N ASP A 2 -13.24 20.43 -9.43
CA ASP A 2 -13.96 19.83 -10.55
C ASP A 2 -14.42 18.41 -10.21
N LEU A 3 -15.53 18.30 -9.48
CA LEU A 3 -16.18 17.03 -9.12
C LEU A 3 -16.52 16.18 -10.35
N ARG A 4 -16.80 16.81 -11.50
CA ARG A 4 -17.04 16.09 -12.75
C ARG A 4 -15.78 15.44 -13.31
N GLY A 5 -14.61 16.04 -13.10
CA GLY A 5 -13.32 15.46 -13.44
C GLY A 5 -13.00 14.22 -12.60
N TRP A 6 -13.35 14.22 -11.31
CA TRP A 6 -13.19 13.08 -10.40
C TRP A 6 -14.05 11.87 -10.83
N TRP A 7 -15.34 12.12 -11.15
CA TRP A 7 -16.21 11.07 -11.64
C TRP A 7 -15.71 10.47 -12.95
N LYS A 8 -15.29 11.29 -13.90
CA LYS A 8 -14.72 10.81 -15.17
C LYS A 8 -13.43 10.00 -14.94
N ALA A 9 -12.60 10.38 -13.98
CA ALA A 9 -11.37 9.65 -13.67
C ALA A 9 -11.63 8.28 -13.05
N LEU A 10 -12.63 8.15 -12.17
CA LEU A 10 -13.04 6.86 -11.57
C LEU A 10 -13.54 5.85 -12.63
N PHE A 11 -14.20 6.33 -13.68
CA PHE A 11 -14.68 5.48 -14.79
C PHE A 11 -13.68 5.40 -15.96
N SER A 12 -12.47 5.99 -15.81
CA SER A 12 -11.39 5.90 -16.78
C SER A 12 -10.58 4.61 -16.61
N PRO A 13 -9.70 4.23 -17.55
CA PRO A 13 -8.83 3.06 -17.42
C PRO A 13 -7.94 3.04 -16.18
N ILE A 14 -7.67 4.22 -15.57
CA ILE A 14 -6.89 4.35 -14.33
C ILE A 14 -7.75 4.29 -13.06
N GLY A 15 -9.08 4.35 -13.16
CA GLY A 15 -9.99 4.34 -12.00
C GLY A 15 -9.73 3.18 -11.04
N PRO A 16 -9.60 1.95 -11.51
CA PRO A 16 -9.21 0.81 -10.66
C PRO A 16 -7.90 1.01 -9.90
N LEU A 17 -6.89 1.64 -10.53
CA LEU A 17 -5.60 1.91 -9.89
C LEU A 17 -5.71 3.00 -8.83
N LEU A 18 -6.56 4.01 -9.03
CA LEU A 18 -6.86 5.03 -8.03
C LEU A 18 -7.56 4.42 -6.81
N ALA A 19 -8.51 3.49 -7.02
CA ALA A 19 -9.14 2.75 -5.92
C ALA A 19 -8.12 1.89 -5.14
N LEU A 20 -7.18 1.23 -5.82
CA LEU A 20 -6.10 0.49 -5.18
C LEU A 20 -5.16 1.42 -4.40
N THR A 21 -4.87 2.62 -4.92
CA THR A 21 -4.08 3.64 -4.20
C THR A 21 -4.77 4.06 -2.89
N PHE A 22 -6.10 4.25 -2.91
CA PHE A 22 -6.88 4.53 -1.71
C PHE A 22 -6.81 3.37 -0.71
N LEU A 23 -7.01 2.13 -1.17
CA LEU A 23 -7.02 0.95 -0.31
C LEU A 23 -5.67 0.70 0.36
N VAL A 24 -4.56 0.77 -0.39
CA VAL A 24 -3.23 0.58 0.20
C VAL A 24 -2.90 1.69 1.18
N THR A 25 -3.21 2.95 0.84
CA THR A 25 -2.91 4.08 1.73
C THR A 25 -3.83 4.06 2.96
N GLY A 26 -5.12 3.77 2.78
CA GLY A 26 -6.08 3.66 3.88
C GLY A 26 -5.70 2.55 4.86
N GLY A 27 -5.43 1.35 4.36
CA GLY A 27 -4.99 0.23 5.20
C GLY A 27 -3.67 0.51 5.94
N LEU A 28 -2.71 1.14 5.26
CA LEU A 28 -1.44 1.55 5.88
C LEU A 28 -1.64 2.62 6.96
N MET A 29 -2.54 3.58 6.73
CA MET A 29 -2.82 4.65 7.68
C MET A 29 -3.69 4.20 8.86
N ILE A 30 -4.56 3.19 8.70
CA ILE A 30 -5.21 2.50 9.83
C ILE A 30 -4.12 1.93 10.74
N PHE A 31 -3.17 1.19 10.19
CA PHE A 31 -2.07 0.59 10.93
C PHE A 31 -1.19 1.64 11.63
N TYR A 32 -0.69 2.64 10.90
CA TYR A 32 0.22 3.65 11.46
C TYR A 32 -0.45 4.54 12.51
N GLY A 33 -1.73 4.88 12.31
CA GLY A 33 -2.46 5.74 13.23
C GLY A 33 -2.66 5.13 14.62
N ILE A 34 -2.68 3.79 14.70
CA ILE A 34 -2.96 3.08 15.96
C ILE A 34 -1.70 2.45 16.57
N LEU A 35 -0.64 2.29 15.79
CA LEU A 35 0.55 1.54 16.21
C LEU A 35 1.16 2.05 17.53
N GLY A 36 1.24 3.38 17.69
CA GLY A 36 1.75 3.99 18.92
C GLY A 36 0.85 3.74 20.13
N LEU A 37 -0.46 3.89 19.95
CA LEU A 37 -1.45 3.64 21.00
C LEU A 37 -1.48 2.15 21.39
N TYR A 38 -1.47 1.27 20.42
CA TYR A 38 -1.38 -0.18 20.63
C TYR A 38 -0.12 -0.57 21.42
N ALA A 39 1.03 0.02 21.06
CA ALA A 39 2.29 -0.24 21.72
C ALA A 39 2.27 0.21 23.19
N LEU A 40 1.66 1.38 23.45
CA LEU A 40 1.49 1.92 24.81
C LEU A 40 0.52 1.07 25.65
N GLU A 41 -0.69 0.83 25.15
CA GLU A 41 -1.73 0.15 25.92
C GLU A 41 -1.46 -1.33 26.14
N ARG A 42 -0.90 -2.00 25.13
CA ARG A 42 -0.70 -3.46 25.19
C ARG A 42 0.58 -3.87 25.90
N PHE A 43 1.65 -3.05 25.78
CA PHE A 43 2.98 -3.40 26.26
C PHE A 43 3.57 -2.36 27.22
N GLY A 44 2.93 -1.22 27.40
CA GLY A 44 3.47 -0.12 28.20
C GLY A 44 4.70 0.55 27.58
N TYR A 45 4.89 0.44 26.25
CA TYR A 45 6.04 1.02 25.56
C TYR A 45 5.90 2.55 25.48
N GLY A 46 6.98 3.23 25.81
CA GLY A 46 7.05 4.68 25.75
C GLY A 46 7.40 5.21 24.36
N THR A 47 7.60 6.52 24.28
CA THR A 47 7.94 7.21 23.02
C THR A 47 9.23 6.72 22.38
N SER A 48 10.19 6.28 23.18
CA SER A 48 11.48 5.76 22.71
C SER A 48 11.32 4.46 21.93
N GLU A 49 10.59 3.50 22.52
CA GLU A 49 10.32 2.18 21.89
C GLU A 49 9.47 2.35 20.64
N VAL A 50 8.46 3.21 20.69
CA VAL A 50 7.64 3.55 19.52
C VAL A 50 8.49 4.21 18.43
N GLY A 51 9.43 5.08 18.80
CA GLY A 51 10.39 5.68 17.87
C GLY A 51 11.24 4.63 17.14
N VAL A 52 11.73 3.60 17.86
CA VAL A 52 12.47 2.48 17.25
C VAL A 52 11.56 1.68 16.29
N ILE A 53 10.29 1.43 16.66
CA ILE A 53 9.33 0.77 15.78
C ILE A 53 9.20 1.52 14.45
N PHE A 54 8.97 2.84 14.48
CA PHE A 54 8.88 3.65 13.26
C PHE A 54 10.20 3.72 12.49
N THR A 55 11.33 3.67 13.18
CA THR A 55 12.66 3.61 12.55
C THR A 55 12.81 2.30 11.76
N VAL A 56 12.45 1.17 12.34
CA VAL A 56 12.47 -0.14 11.65
C VAL A 56 11.54 -0.12 10.45
N LEU A 57 10.31 0.39 10.60
CA LEU A 57 9.36 0.56 9.49
C LEU A 57 9.98 1.36 8.34
N GLY A 58 10.57 2.51 8.65
CA GLY A 58 11.17 3.40 7.65
C GLY A 58 12.38 2.79 6.97
N LEU A 59 13.31 2.20 7.73
CA LEU A 59 14.50 1.56 7.17
C LEU A 59 14.16 0.36 6.29
N VAL A 60 13.28 -0.52 6.75
CA VAL A 60 12.86 -1.70 5.96
C VAL A 60 12.12 -1.27 4.70
N SER A 61 11.24 -0.25 4.78
CA SER A 61 10.58 0.32 3.61
C SER A 61 11.58 0.92 2.62
N ALA A 62 12.56 1.69 3.10
CA ALA A 62 13.57 2.31 2.25
C ALA A 62 14.43 1.26 1.52
N VAL A 63 14.89 0.23 2.25
CA VAL A 63 15.62 -0.91 1.68
C VAL A 63 14.75 -1.66 0.67
N GLY A 64 13.50 -1.97 1.02
CA GLY A 64 12.55 -2.65 0.15
C GLY A 64 12.30 -1.87 -1.15
N GLN A 65 12.06 -0.57 -1.06
CA GLN A 65 11.84 0.29 -2.22
C GLN A 65 13.11 0.43 -3.07
N GLY A 66 14.26 0.64 -2.46
CA GLY A 66 15.53 0.85 -3.17
C GLY A 66 16.06 -0.39 -3.87
N LEU A 67 15.97 -1.56 -3.21
CA LEU A 67 16.59 -2.78 -3.70
C LEU A 67 15.63 -3.75 -4.43
N LEU A 68 14.36 -3.80 -4.03
CA LEU A 68 13.45 -4.84 -4.50
C LEU A 68 12.47 -4.37 -5.58
N VAL A 69 12.01 -3.11 -5.54
CA VAL A 69 10.99 -2.62 -6.50
C VAL A 69 11.48 -2.78 -7.94
N GLY A 70 12.67 -2.27 -8.26
CA GLY A 70 13.22 -2.30 -9.61
C GLY A 70 13.38 -3.72 -10.18
N PRO A 71 14.11 -4.62 -9.51
CA PRO A 71 14.28 -6.00 -9.96
C PRO A 71 12.97 -6.79 -10.05
N LEU A 72 12.08 -6.65 -9.06
CA LEU A 72 10.82 -7.40 -9.03
C LEU A 72 9.84 -6.93 -10.10
N THR A 73 9.70 -5.62 -10.30
CA THR A 73 8.82 -5.09 -11.35
C THR A 73 9.34 -5.39 -12.76
N LYS A 74 10.67 -5.42 -12.97
CA LYS A 74 11.26 -5.83 -14.23
C LYS A 74 11.08 -7.31 -14.51
N ARG A 75 11.18 -8.17 -13.50
CA ARG A 75 11.11 -9.63 -13.64
C ARG A 75 9.67 -10.15 -13.72
N PHE A 76 8.77 -9.63 -12.88
CA PHE A 76 7.43 -10.17 -12.71
C PHE A 76 6.33 -9.23 -13.24
N GLY A 77 6.68 -8.01 -13.63
CA GLY A 77 5.73 -6.98 -14.03
C GLY A 77 5.04 -6.29 -12.85
N ASP A 78 4.58 -5.04 -13.08
CA ASP A 78 3.91 -4.24 -12.05
C ASP A 78 2.63 -4.93 -11.52
N ALA A 79 1.86 -5.57 -12.41
CA ALA A 79 0.61 -6.23 -12.06
C ALA A 79 0.79 -7.37 -11.06
N THR A 80 1.79 -8.23 -11.25
CA THR A 80 2.10 -9.34 -10.35
C THR A 80 2.60 -8.82 -9.01
N VAL A 81 3.48 -7.80 -9.03
CA VAL A 81 4.02 -7.18 -7.80
C VAL A 81 2.90 -6.55 -6.97
N ILE A 82 1.93 -5.88 -7.60
CA ILE A 82 0.76 -5.31 -6.91
C ILE A 82 -0.08 -6.42 -6.24
N LYS A 83 -0.40 -7.50 -6.97
CA LYS A 83 -1.18 -8.62 -6.43
C LYS A 83 -0.46 -9.28 -5.25
N ALA A 84 0.81 -9.63 -5.43
CA ALA A 84 1.63 -10.23 -4.39
C ALA A 84 1.78 -9.30 -3.16
N GLY A 85 2.03 -8.01 -3.39
CA GLY A 85 2.17 -7.01 -2.33
C GLY A 85 0.91 -6.87 -1.48
N PHE A 86 -0.28 -6.80 -2.10
CA PHE A 86 -1.55 -6.76 -1.37
C PHE A 86 -1.79 -8.02 -0.55
N LEU A 87 -1.60 -9.21 -1.13
CA LEU A 87 -1.79 -10.48 -0.44
C LEU A 87 -0.82 -10.63 0.74
N LEU A 88 0.47 -10.38 0.51
CA LEU A 88 1.49 -10.44 1.56
C LEU A 88 1.20 -9.44 2.67
N SER A 89 0.82 -8.19 2.33
CA SER A 89 0.46 -7.17 3.33
C SER A 89 -0.76 -7.60 4.15
N ALA A 90 -1.79 -8.19 3.53
CA ALA A 90 -2.96 -8.69 4.24
C ALA A 90 -2.61 -9.80 5.25
N VAL A 91 -1.77 -10.75 4.83
CA VAL A 91 -1.38 -11.90 5.67
C VAL A 91 -0.44 -11.48 6.79
N THR A 92 0.53 -10.59 6.50
CA THR A 92 1.57 -10.19 7.46
C THR A 92 1.10 -9.22 8.54
N LEU A 93 -0.07 -8.58 8.37
CA LEU A 93 -0.70 -7.75 9.42
C LEU A 93 -1.25 -8.58 10.59
N LEU A 94 -1.76 -9.79 10.34
CA LEU A 94 -2.39 -10.59 11.38
C LEU A 94 -1.41 -11.04 12.47
N PRO A 95 -0.18 -11.51 12.17
CA PRO A 95 0.80 -11.87 13.19
C PRO A 95 1.23 -10.72 14.11
N VAL A 96 1.03 -9.46 13.72
CA VAL A 96 1.31 -8.29 14.59
C VAL A 96 0.49 -8.38 15.88
N MET A 97 -0.76 -8.88 15.80
CA MET A 97 -1.62 -9.08 16.97
C MET A 97 -1.12 -10.19 17.91
N LEU A 98 -0.37 -11.16 17.38
CA LEU A 98 0.14 -12.31 18.12
C LEU A 98 1.51 -12.05 18.76
N ALA A 99 2.14 -10.95 18.40
CA ALA A 99 3.43 -10.56 18.95
C ALA A 99 3.27 -10.19 20.43
N GLY A 100 3.68 -11.10 21.31
CA GLY A 100 3.59 -10.90 22.77
C GLY A 100 4.79 -10.17 23.38
N GLN A 101 5.84 -9.90 22.61
CA GLN A 101 7.11 -9.30 23.06
C GLN A 101 7.64 -8.31 22.02
N TYR A 102 8.59 -7.46 22.45
CA TYR A 102 9.12 -6.38 21.60
C TYR A 102 9.84 -6.87 20.33
N VAL A 103 10.72 -7.85 20.45
CA VAL A 103 11.48 -8.36 19.30
C VAL A 103 10.58 -9.05 18.26
N PRO A 104 9.68 -9.98 18.62
CA PRO A 104 8.67 -10.51 17.69
C PRO A 104 7.82 -9.42 17.03
N LEU A 105 7.45 -8.37 17.77
CA LEU A 105 6.72 -7.23 17.23
C LEU A 105 7.53 -6.51 16.14
N LEU A 106 8.80 -6.21 16.38
CA LEU A 106 9.67 -5.59 15.38
C LEU A 106 9.83 -6.45 14.12
N ILE A 107 9.95 -7.77 14.28
CA ILE A 107 10.08 -8.70 13.15
C ILE A 107 8.79 -8.71 12.31
N THR A 108 7.63 -8.86 12.93
CA THR A 108 6.34 -8.91 12.22
C THR A 108 6.04 -7.59 11.50
N ILE A 109 6.32 -6.47 12.14
CA ILE A 109 6.19 -5.13 11.55
C ILE A 109 7.18 -4.94 10.40
N GLY A 110 8.42 -5.41 10.53
CA GLY A 110 9.42 -5.37 9.46
C GLY A 110 8.97 -6.17 8.23
N VAL A 111 8.46 -7.38 8.42
CA VAL A 111 7.95 -8.22 7.32
C VAL A 111 6.75 -7.55 6.64
N PHE A 112 5.81 -6.99 7.39
CA PHE A 112 4.71 -6.22 6.84
C PHE A 112 5.19 -5.01 6.05
N SER A 113 6.14 -4.24 6.61
CA SER A 113 6.71 -3.06 5.97
C SER A 113 7.36 -3.40 4.62
N LEU A 114 8.09 -4.52 4.56
CA LEU A 114 8.70 -5.00 3.32
C LEU A 114 7.66 -5.38 2.27
N ALA A 115 6.61 -6.10 2.67
CA ALA A 115 5.52 -6.48 1.77
C ALA A 115 4.79 -5.25 1.21
N ASN A 116 4.58 -4.23 2.06
CA ASN A 116 3.88 -3.01 1.68
C ASN A 116 4.73 -2.04 0.85
N ALA A 117 6.06 -2.04 1.04
CA ALA A 117 7.00 -1.12 0.39
C ALA A 117 6.93 -1.16 -1.15
N LEU A 118 6.51 -2.28 -1.72
CA LEU A 118 6.43 -2.49 -3.16
C LEU A 118 5.14 -1.92 -3.79
N LEU A 119 4.07 -1.73 -3.00
CA LEU A 119 2.74 -1.45 -3.52
C LEU A 119 2.64 -0.07 -4.18
N ILE A 120 2.98 0.99 -3.46
CA ILE A 120 2.82 2.36 -3.97
C ILE A 120 3.66 2.61 -5.22
N PRO A 121 4.97 2.24 -5.28
CA PRO A 121 5.75 2.40 -6.49
C PRO A 121 5.20 1.62 -7.69
N ALA A 122 4.77 0.36 -7.46
CA ALA A 122 4.24 -0.48 -8.54
C ALA A 122 2.90 0.06 -9.06
N ILE A 123 1.98 0.51 -8.18
CA ILE A 123 0.71 1.13 -8.58
C ILE A 123 0.98 2.43 -9.36
N THR A 124 1.88 3.27 -8.89
CA THR A 124 2.24 4.54 -9.55
C THR A 124 2.84 4.28 -10.93
N SER A 125 3.76 3.32 -11.05
CA SER A 125 4.34 2.88 -12.33
C SER A 125 3.24 2.43 -13.30
N LEU A 126 2.36 1.53 -12.86
CA LEU A 126 1.29 1.02 -13.71
C LEU A 126 0.27 2.11 -14.08
N THR A 127 -0.03 3.04 -13.16
CA THR A 127 -0.91 4.18 -13.41
C THR A 127 -0.34 5.09 -14.49
N SER A 128 0.96 5.40 -14.39
CA SER A 128 1.67 6.21 -15.39
C SER A 128 1.70 5.55 -16.78
N LYS A 129 1.83 4.22 -16.84
CA LYS A 129 1.83 3.45 -18.10
C LYS A 129 0.44 3.33 -18.75
N ARG A 130 -0.63 3.33 -17.95
CA ARG A 130 -2.00 3.12 -18.44
C ARG A 130 -2.81 4.39 -18.62
N THR A 131 -2.30 5.53 -18.17
CA THR A 131 -3.03 6.78 -18.30
C THR A 131 -3.09 7.24 -19.74
N THR A 132 -4.26 7.74 -20.13
CA THR A 132 -4.48 8.49 -21.38
C THR A 132 -4.55 10.00 -21.12
N LEU A 133 -4.46 10.40 -19.85
CA LEU A 133 -4.48 11.78 -19.41
C LEU A 133 -3.07 12.36 -19.35
N ASN A 134 -2.98 13.68 -19.22
CA ASN A 134 -1.71 14.34 -18.92
C ASN A 134 -1.13 13.80 -17.60
N GLN A 135 0.18 13.56 -17.56
CA GLN A 135 0.88 12.98 -16.39
C GLN A 135 0.67 13.82 -15.11
N GLY A 136 0.65 15.16 -15.23
CA GLY A 136 0.39 16.04 -14.09
C GLY A 136 -1.00 15.84 -13.50
N VAL A 137 -2.03 15.73 -14.34
CA VAL A 137 -3.41 15.44 -13.92
C VAL A 137 -3.51 14.06 -13.26
N THR A 138 -2.88 13.06 -13.86
CA THR A 138 -2.87 11.69 -13.34
C THR A 138 -2.24 11.62 -11.95
N MET A 139 -1.08 12.25 -11.75
CA MET A 139 -0.41 12.30 -10.46
C MET A 139 -1.21 13.11 -9.43
N GLY A 140 -1.82 14.21 -9.85
CA GLY A 140 -2.73 14.99 -8.99
C GLY A 140 -3.92 14.18 -8.49
N LEU A 141 -4.57 13.41 -9.38
CA LEU A 141 -5.65 12.50 -9.02
C LEU A 141 -5.15 11.39 -8.07
N SER A 142 -4.02 10.76 -8.37
CA SER A 142 -3.44 9.73 -7.50
C SER A 142 -3.16 10.27 -6.10
N ASN A 143 -2.56 11.46 -5.99
CA ASN A 143 -2.30 12.12 -4.71
C ASN A 143 -3.58 12.47 -3.94
N SER A 144 -4.67 12.78 -4.63
CA SER A 144 -5.97 12.99 -4.00
C SER A 144 -6.50 11.72 -3.34
N PHE A 145 -6.37 10.56 -3.99
CA PHE A 145 -6.76 9.26 -3.41
C PHE A 145 -5.83 8.84 -2.25
N VAL A 146 -4.54 9.16 -2.33
CA VAL A 146 -3.61 9.04 -1.19
C VAL A 146 -4.08 9.90 -0.02
N SER A 147 -4.47 11.15 -0.26
CA SER A 147 -4.95 12.06 0.79
C SER A 147 -6.24 11.58 1.44
N LEU A 148 -7.18 11.04 0.66
CA LEU A 148 -8.38 10.39 1.18
C LEU A 148 -8.01 9.22 2.10
N GLY A 149 -7.11 8.34 1.69
CA GLY A 149 -6.64 7.23 2.52
C GLY A 149 -6.02 7.71 3.85
N ARG A 150 -5.25 8.81 3.80
CA ARG A 150 -4.64 9.43 5.00
C ARG A 150 -5.65 10.03 5.97
N ILE A 151 -6.79 10.51 5.48
CA ILE A 151 -7.87 11.06 6.32
C ILE A 151 -8.73 9.92 6.91
N PHE A 152 -9.19 9.01 6.04
CA PHE A 152 -10.09 7.93 6.46
C PHE A 152 -9.38 6.86 7.30
N GLY A 153 -8.11 6.57 7.02
CA GLY A 153 -7.37 5.51 7.70
C GLY A 153 -7.32 5.68 9.21
N PRO A 154 -6.71 6.76 9.75
CA PRO A 154 -6.63 6.96 11.20
C PRO A 154 -7.99 7.09 11.87
N THR A 155 -8.97 7.72 11.20
CA THR A 155 -10.33 7.85 11.72
C THR A 155 -11.00 6.50 11.91
N LEU A 156 -10.95 5.63 10.90
CA LEU A 156 -11.46 4.26 11.00
C LEU A 156 -10.66 3.44 12.01
N GLY A 157 -9.34 3.58 12.02
CA GLY A 157 -8.46 2.90 12.97
C GLY A 157 -8.84 3.23 14.42
N GLY A 158 -9.04 4.52 14.75
CA GLY A 158 -9.45 4.95 16.07
C GLY A 158 -10.82 4.39 16.47
N LEU A 159 -11.83 4.55 15.59
CA LEU A 159 -13.19 4.05 15.85
C LEU A 159 -13.25 2.55 16.15
N VAL A 160 -12.48 1.73 15.41
CA VAL A 160 -12.49 0.28 15.64
C VAL A 160 -11.58 -0.12 16.81
N PHE A 161 -10.58 0.68 17.15
CA PHE A 161 -9.71 0.45 18.30
C PHE A 161 -10.49 0.55 19.62
N ASP A 162 -11.39 1.51 19.73
CA ASP A 162 -12.26 1.69 20.91
C ASP A 162 -13.16 0.48 21.18
N LEU A 163 -13.47 -0.31 20.13
CA LEU A 163 -14.26 -1.54 20.29
C LEU A 163 -13.39 -2.72 20.75
N TYR A 164 -12.22 -2.87 20.20
CA TYR A 164 -11.24 -3.89 20.56
C TYR A 164 -9.87 -3.57 19.98
N TRP A 165 -8.83 -3.63 20.79
CA TRP A 165 -7.45 -3.24 20.44
C TRP A 165 -6.87 -3.93 19.19
N GLY A 166 -7.34 -5.11 18.85
CA GLY A 166 -6.87 -5.88 17.69
C GLY A 166 -7.63 -5.57 16.38
N LEU A 167 -8.82 -4.97 16.45
CA LEU A 167 -9.66 -4.71 15.27
C LEU A 167 -9.00 -3.84 14.19
N PRO A 168 -8.20 -2.82 14.51
CA PRO A 168 -7.52 -2.05 13.48
C PRO A 168 -6.63 -2.88 12.56
N PHE A 169 -5.92 -3.88 13.10
CA PHE A 169 -5.07 -4.77 12.31
C PHE A 169 -5.89 -5.65 11.38
N VAL A 170 -7.02 -6.17 11.88
CA VAL A 170 -7.98 -6.93 11.06
C VAL A 170 -8.59 -6.03 9.99
N THR A 171 -9.00 -4.82 10.33
CA THR A 171 -9.58 -3.86 9.37
C THR A 171 -8.56 -3.48 8.29
N ALA A 172 -7.32 -3.20 8.68
CA ALA A 172 -6.24 -2.94 7.72
C ALA A 172 -5.96 -4.16 6.82
N SER A 173 -5.95 -5.37 7.38
CA SER A 173 -5.82 -6.62 6.62
C SER A 173 -6.98 -6.80 5.62
N VAL A 174 -8.22 -6.49 6.03
CA VAL A 174 -9.38 -6.51 5.13
C VAL A 174 -9.25 -5.50 3.99
N PHE A 175 -8.76 -4.28 4.26
CA PHE A 175 -8.47 -3.30 3.20
C PHE A 175 -7.46 -3.85 2.19
N MET A 176 -6.38 -4.49 2.67
CA MET A 176 -5.39 -5.12 1.79
C MET A 176 -5.98 -6.30 1.02
N LEU A 177 -6.81 -7.12 1.65
CA LEU A 177 -7.49 -8.25 1.00
C LEU A 177 -8.47 -7.80 -0.09
N ILE A 178 -9.25 -6.75 0.17
CA ILE A 178 -10.12 -6.12 -0.84
C ILE A 178 -9.25 -5.62 -2.00
N GLY A 179 -8.13 -4.95 -1.73
CA GLY A 179 -7.18 -4.52 -2.75
C GLY A 179 -6.63 -5.68 -3.58
N PHE A 180 -6.31 -6.81 -2.94
CA PHE A 180 -5.91 -8.04 -3.62
C PHE A 180 -7.01 -8.56 -4.56
N LEU A 181 -8.24 -8.73 -4.07
CA LEU A 181 -9.37 -9.24 -4.85
C LEU A 181 -9.69 -8.34 -6.05
N LEU A 182 -9.70 -7.02 -5.84
CA LEU A 182 -9.92 -6.06 -6.91
C LEU A 182 -8.76 -6.07 -7.93
N SER A 183 -7.52 -6.25 -7.46
CA SER A 183 -6.35 -6.35 -8.35
C SER A 183 -6.43 -7.58 -9.26
N LEU A 184 -6.93 -8.72 -8.75
CA LEU A 184 -7.14 -9.92 -9.57
C LEU A 184 -8.17 -9.69 -10.69
N ARG A 185 -9.23 -8.93 -10.39
CA ARG A 185 -10.32 -8.71 -11.35
C ARG A 185 -9.98 -7.64 -12.40
N TRP A 186 -9.27 -6.57 -11.99
CA TRP A 186 -9.09 -5.37 -12.81
C TRP A 186 -7.71 -5.23 -13.44
N ILE A 187 -6.69 -5.86 -12.83
CA ILE A 187 -5.33 -5.81 -13.36
C ILE A 187 -5.03 -7.11 -14.10
N LYS A 188 -5.40 -7.15 -15.39
CA LYS A 188 -4.96 -8.22 -16.31
C LYS A 188 -3.54 -7.92 -16.77
N GLU A 189 -2.67 -8.92 -16.80
CA GLU A 189 -1.38 -8.83 -17.45
C GLU A 189 -1.59 -8.67 -18.96
N LYS A 190 -1.47 -7.44 -19.47
CA LYS A 190 -1.06 -7.28 -20.86
C LYS A 190 0.45 -7.54 -20.87
N HIS A 191 0.85 -8.57 -21.56
CA HIS A 191 2.23 -8.76 -21.99
C HIS A 191 2.54 -7.54 -22.88
N ASP A 192 3.09 -6.48 -22.30
CA ASP A 192 3.61 -5.33 -23.05
C ASP A 192 4.89 -5.79 -23.71
N ILE A 193 4.73 -6.43 -24.88
CA ILE A 193 5.78 -6.60 -25.88
C ILE A 193 6.23 -5.18 -26.23
N GLN A 194 7.46 -4.84 -25.86
CA GLN A 194 8.10 -3.59 -26.23
C GLN A 194 8.09 -3.46 -27.77
N PRO A 195 7.41 -2.47 -28.35
CA PRO A 195 7.60 -2.12 -29.75
C PRO A 195 8.83 -1.19 -29.83
N GLY A 196 10.02 -1.74 -29.94
CA GLY A 196 11.21 -0.89 -29.97
C GLY A 196 12.52 -1.57 -30.34
N ALA A 197 12.47 -2.70 -31.07
CA ALA A 197 13.69 -3.36 -31.52
C ALA A 197 13.68 -3.66 -33.04
N GLN A 198 12.98 -2.86 -33.84
CA GLN A 198 13.03 -3.01 -35.30
C GLN A 198 13.13 -1.63 -35.99
N SER A 199 14.23 -0.91 -35.78
CA SER A 199 14.65 0.15 -36.71
C SER A 199 16.13 0.51 -36.49
N ALA A 200 16.99 -0.51 -36.52
CA ALA A 200 18.44 -0.29 -36.61
C ALA A 200 19.05 -1.37 -37.49
N SER A 201 18.51 -1.52 -38.71
CA SER A 201 19.18 -2.24 -39.80
C SER A 201 18.59 -1.79 -41.14
N THR A 202 18.94 -0.62 -41.59
CA THR A 202 19.13 -0.23 -43.00
C THR A 202 20.04 0.97 -43.03
#